data_e9a8634c29a078ded3fd501ab2586d36
#
_entry.id   e9a8634c29a078ded3fd501ab2586d36
#
_cell.length_a   1.000
_cell.length_b   1.000
_cell.length_c   1.000
_cell.angle_alpha   90.00
_cell.angle_beta   90.00
_cell.angle_gamma   90.00
#
_symmetry.space_group_name_H-M   'P 1'
#
loop_
_entity.id
_entity.type
_entity.pdbx_description
1 polymer ?
#
loop_
_entity_poly.entity_id
_entity_poly.type
_entity_poly.pdbx_seq_one_letter_code
_entity_poly.pdbx_strand_id
1 'polypeptide(L)'
;MKHDHFVVQSPDTPAKQLLLLFHGVGDNAVNMGQIGSWFAPVFPHALIVSIGGVEPCGPDGRQWFSVEGVTEENRQARIDAVMPAFINTVRYWQQQSGVGANATALIGFSQGSIMSLESVKAQPGLVSRVIAFNGRFATLPQSATTQTTIHLIHGGEDRVIELSHAVAGQETLMREGGDVTLDIVDDLGHAIDDRSMQFALNHLRYTVPKHYFDEALSGGKPNDDDIVEFM
;
A
#
# COMPACT_ATOMS: atom_id res chain seq x y z
N MET A 1 3.77 -0.52 -21.18
CA MET A 1 3.35 0.90 -21.18
C MET A 1 4.24 1.63 -20.18
N LYS A 2 4.84 2.75 -20.54
CA LYS A 2 5.69 3.52 -19.63
C LYS A 2 4.73 4.33 -18.73
N HIS A 3 4.50 3.85 -17.51
CA HIS A 3 3.72 4.61 -16.53
C HIS A 3 4.48 5.89 -16.17
N ASP A 4 3.75 6.97 -15.99
CA ASP A 4 4.30 8.18 -15.39
C ASP A 4 4.76 7.84 -13.97
N HIS A 5 5.99 8.24 -13.60
CA HIS A 5 6.57 7.91 -12.30
C HIS A 5 7.59 8.94 -11.88
N PHE A 6 7.82 9.02 -10.60
CA PHE A 6 8.84 9.87 -9.98
C PHE A 6 9.72 9.03 -9.05
N VAL A 7 11.02 8.94 -9.36
CA VAL A 7 11.98 8.24 -8.50
C VAL A 7 12.38 9.17 -7.36
N VAL A 8 11.94 8.85 -6.16
CA VAL A 8 12.26 9.62 -4.94
C VAL A 8 13.67 9.32 -4.46
N GLN A 9 14.04 8.05 -4.47
CA GLN A 9 15.36 7.56 -4.08
C GLN A 9 15.75 6.36 -4.92
N SER A 10 17.00 6.34 -5.33
CA SER A 10 17.66 5.17 -5.91
C SER A 10 18.98 4.97 -5.17
N PRO A 11 19.21 3.83 -4.49
CA PRO A 11 20.45 3.59 -3.76
C PRO A 11 21.63 3.36 -4.71
N ASP A 12 22.85 3.69 -4.26
CA ASP A 12 24.09 3.46 -5.02
C ASP A 12 24.48 1.97 -5.10
N THR A 13 23.89 1.14 -4.25
CA THR A 13 24.06 -0.32 -4.22
C THR A 13 22.79 -1.01 -4.73
N PRO A 14 22.80 -2.32 -5.03
CA PRO A 14 21.56 -3.03 -5.30
C PRO A 14 20.51 -2.78 -4.19
N ALA A 15 19.29 -2.45 -4.60
CA ALA A 15 18.22 -2.14 -3.66
C ALA A 15 17.90 -3.36 -2.78
N LYS A 16 17.71 -3.12 -1.48
CA LYS A 16 17.30 -4.16 -0.53
C LYS A 16 15.78 -4.17 -0.32
N GLN A 17 15.15 -3.00 -0.45
CA GLN A 17 13.70 -2.84 -0.34
C GLN A 17 13.18 -2.07 -1.54
N LEU A 18 11.90 -2.28 -1.85
CA LEU A 18 11.15 -1.54 -2.86
C LEU A 18 9.91 -0.91 -2.21
N LEU A 19 9.84 0.41 -2.21
CA LEU A 19 8.68 1.16 -1.75
C LEU A 19 8.01 1.81 -2.96
N LEU A 20 6.77 1.39 -3.25
CA LEU A 20 5.96 1.94 -4.33
C LEU A 20 4.83 2.77 -3.77
N LEU A 21 4.75 4.05 -4.19
CA LEU A 21 3.76 4.99 -3.71
C LEU A 21 2.68 5.23 -4.77
N PHE A 22 1.43 5.32 -4.32
CA PHE A 22 0.25 5.46 -5.16
C PHE A 22 -0.64 6.59 -4.66
N HIS A 23 -0.78 7.64 -5.45
CA HIS A 23 -1.51 8.87 -5.10
C HIS A 23 -3.03 8.72 -5.11
N GLY A 24 -3.74 9.68 -4.54
CA GLY A 24 -5.19 9.81 -4.61
C GLY A 24 -5.68 10.36 -5.95
N VAL A 25 -7.00 10.32 -6.18
CA VAL A 25 -7.63 10.88 -7.39
C VAL A 25 -7.33 12.38 -7.53
N GLY A 26 -6.99 12.80 -8.75
CA GLY A 26 -6.68 14.21 -9.06
C GLY A 26 -5.27 14.66 -8.67
N ASP A 27 -4.48 13.79 -8.04
CA ASP A 27 -3.08 14.04 -7.70
C ASP A 27 -2.14 13.37 -8.74
N ASN A 28 -0.84 13.34 -8.50
CA ASN A 28 0.16 12.85 -9.44
C ASN A 28 1.39 12.23 -8.73
N ALA A 29 2.27 11.60 -9.51
CA ALA A 29 3.46 10.95 -9.00
C ALA A 29 4.44 11.90 -8.30
N VAL A 30 4.57 13.14 -8.76
CA VAL A 30 5.52 14.11 -8.18
C VAL A 30 5.08 14.53 -6.78
N ASN A 31 3.81 14.86 -6.62
CA ASN A 31 3.28 15.26 -5.32
C ASN A 31 3.32 14.12 -4.30
N MET A 32 2.88 12.92 -4.69
CA MET A 32 2.96 11.74 -3.81
C MET A 32 4.41 11.37 -3.50
N GLY A 33 5.36 11.71 -4.37
CA GLY A 33 6.79 11.56 -4.13
C GLY A 33 7.30 12.33 -2.92
N GLN A 34 6.63 13.42 -2.52
CA GLN A 34 6.96 14.17 -1.30
C GLN A 34 6.69 13.30 -0.04
N ILE A 35 5.64 12.50 -0.05
CA ILE A 35 5.40 11.49 1.01
C ILE A 35 6.53 10.47 1.01
N GLY A 36 7.01 10.06 -0.16
CA GLY A 36 8.16 9.14 -0.28
C GLY A 36 9.43 9.66 0.38
N SER A 37 9.64 10.97 0.43
CA SER A 37 10.83 11.57 1.04
C SER A 37 10.93 11.36 2.56
N TRP A 38 9.83 11.04 3.24
CA TRP A 38 9.84 10.66 4.66
C TRP A 38 10.47 9.29 4.90
N PHE A 39 10.36 8.38 3.93
CA PHE A 39 10.90 7.02 4.03
C PHE A 39 12.39 6.97 3.67
N ALA A 40 12.87 7.88 2.81
CA ALA A 40 14.23 7.87 2.29
C ALA A 40 15.33 7.84 3.39
N PRO A 41 15.31 8.71 4.42
CA PRO A 41 16.34 8.69 5.47
C PRO A 41 16.25 7.45 6.38
N VAL A 42 15.09 6.80 6.43
CA VAL A 42 14.83 5.62 7.28
C VAL A 42 15.24 4.33 6.56
N PHE A 43 15.09 4.28 5.25
CA PHE A 43 15.41 3.14 4.39
C PHE A 43 16.45 3.52 3.33
N PRO A 44 17.73 3.76 3.71
CA PRO A 44 18.75 4.27 2.79
C PRO A 44 19.09 3.33 1.64
N HIS A 45 18.76 2.04 1.78
CA HIS A 45 18.98 1.02 0.74
C HIS A 45 17.72 0.70 -0.07
N ALA A 46 16.63 1.43 0.13
CA ALA A 46 15.40 1.22 -0.61
C ALA A 46 15.43 1.97 -1.97
N LEU A 47 14.89 1.32 -3.00
CA LEU A 47 14.38 2.02 -4.17
C LEU A 47 12.97 2.53 -3.83
N ILE A 48 12.76 3.84 -3.92
CA ILE A 48 11.48 4.50 -3.60
C ILE A 48 10.95 5.17 -4.86
N VAL A 49 9.79 4.73 -5.33
CA VAL A 49 9.19 5.22 -6.57
C VAL A 49 7.73 5.56 -6.35
N SER A 50 7.36 6.75 -6.75
CA SER A 50 5.96 7.19 -6.83
C SER A 50 5.43 6.97 -8.24
N ILE A 51 4.28 6.34 -8.36
CA ILE A 51 3.66 5.93 -9.62
C ILE A 51 2.46 6.81 -9.93
N GLY A 52 2.35 7.28 -11.16
CA GLY A 52 1.20 8.04 -11.66
C GLY A 52 0.06 7.13 -12.12
N GLY A 53 -1.17 7.54 -11.82
CA GLY A 53 -2.37 6.88 -12.29
C GLY A 53 -2.46 6.84 -13.82
N VAL A 54 -3.16 5.86 -14.36
CA VAL A 54 -3.21 5.58 -15.82
C VAL A 54 -4.07 6.57 -16.59
N GLU A 55 -5.08 7.16 -15.95
CA GLU A 55 -6.03 8.07 -16.58
C GLU A 55 -5.77 9.53 -16.17
N PRO A 56 -5.93 10.50 -17.06
CA PRO A 56 -5.90 11.92 -16.69
C PRO A 56 -7.12 12.27 -15.80
N CYS A 57 -6.93 13.22 -14.89
CA CYS A 57 -7.97 13.75 -14.02
C CYS A 57 -7.70 15.23 -13.73
N GLY A 58 -8.31 16.12 -14.49
CA GLY A 58 -7.98 17.54 -14.49
C GLY A 58 -6.71 17.87 -15.30
N PRO A 59 -6.20 19.11 -15.22
CA PRO A 59 -5.08 19.58 -16.05
C PRO A 59 -3.76 18.83 -15.80
N ASP A 60 -3.41 18.60 -14.54
CA ASP A 60 -2.12 18.01 -14.13
C ASP A 60 -2.30 16.76 -13.24
N GLY A 61 -3.55 16.40 -12.94
CA GLY A 61 -3.89 15.28 -12.08
C GLY A 61 -4.11 13.97 -12.85
N ARG A 62 -4.05 12.89 -12.10
CA ARG A 62 -4.24 11.52 -12.58
C ARG A 62 -5.21 10.77 -11.67
N GLN A 63 -5.75 9.67 -12.16
CA GLN A 63 -6.56 8.72 -11.39
C GLN A 63 -6.27 7.28 -11.83
N TRP A 64 -6.60 6.33 -10.98
CA TRP A 64 -6.43 4.90 -11.27
C TRP A 64 -7.61 4.35 -12.06
N PHE A 65 -8.80 4.78 -11.70
CA PHE A 65 -10.06 4.53 -12.40
C PHE A 65 -10.96 5.75 -12.28
N SER A 66 -11.86 5.97 -13.24
CA SER A 66 -12.78 7.12 -13.21
C SER A 66 -13.71 7.04 -12.00
N VAL A 67 -13.82 8.15 -11.25
CA VAL A 67 -14.78 8.30 -10.15
C VAL A 67 -16.12 8.87 -10.60
N GLU A 68 -16.23 9.30 -11.86
CA GLU A 68 -17.48 9.81 -12.42
C GLU A 68 -18.55 8.70 -12.46
N GLY A 69 -19.67 8.92 -11.77
CA GLY A 69 -20.75 7.95 -11.66
C GLY A 69 -20.37 6.65 -10.93
N VAL A 70 -19.34 6.68 -10.08
CA VAL A 70 -19.01 5.52 -9.24
C VAL A 70 -20.08 5.33 -8.16
N THR A 71 -20.52 4.09 -7.99
CA THR A 71 -21.46 3.66 -6.94
C THR A 71 -20.89 2.45 -6.20
N GLU A 72 -21.51 2.05 -5.09
CA GLU A 72 -21.09 0.83 -4.38
C GLU A 72 -21.22 -0.42 -5.29
N GLU A 73 -22.25 -0.48 -6.16
CA GLU A 73 -22.50 -1.62 -7.03
C GLU A 73 -21.47 -1.74 -8.17
N ASN A 74 -20.94 -0.61 -8.66
CA ASN A 74 -20.05 -0.63 -9.84
C ASN A 74 -18.58 -0.43 -9.51
N ARG A 75 -18.22 -0.06 -8.27
CA ARG A 75 -16.84 0.24 -7.86
C ARG A 75 -15.91 -0.95 -8.09
N GLN A 76 -16.30 -2.15 -7.64
CA GLN A 76 -15.47 -3.34 -7.80
C GLN A 76 -15.15 -3.62 -9.27
N ALA A 77 -16.16 -3.58 -10.15
CA ALA A 77 -15.96 -3.83 -11.58
C ALA A 77 -15.01 -2.82 -12.25
N ARG A 78 -15.05 -1.55 -11.84
CA ARG A 78 -14.12 -0.53 -12.34
C ARG A 78 -12.68 -0.81 -11.89
N ILE A 79 -12.49 -1.22 -10.66
CA ILE A 79 -11.19 -1.59 -10.11
C ILE A 79 -10.67 -2.85 -10.80
N ASP A 80 -11.50 -3.87 -10.95
CA ASP A 80 -11.13 -5.13 -11.61
C ASP A 80 -10.65 -4.91 -13.04
N ALA A 81 -11.25 -3.95 -13.76
CA ALA A 81 -10.86 -3.61 -15.12
C ALA A 81 -9.42 -3.06 -15.23
N VAL A 82 -8.93 -2.34 -14.21
CA VAL A 82 -7.59 -1.73 -14.21
C VAL A 82 -6.57 -2.53 -13.39
N MET A 83 -7.02 -3.48 -12.59
CA MET A 83 -6.19 -4.26 -11.68
C MET A 83 -5.05 -5.03 -12.38
N PRO A 84 -5.23 -5.68 -13.54
CA PRO A 84 -4.13 -6.35 -14.22
C PRO A 84 -2.97 -5.40 -14.56
N ALA A 85 -3.25 -4.17 -14.98
CA ALA A 85 -2.24 -3.17 -15.27
C ALA A 85 -1.52 -2.70 -14.00
N PHE A 86 -2.25 -2.53 -12.90
CA PHE A 86 -1.69 -2.18 -11.60
C PHE A 86 -0.72 -3.25 -11.09
N ILE A 87 -1.14 -4.52 -11.09
CA ILE A 87 -0.30 -5.65 -10.69
C ILE A 87 0.95 -5.76 -11.57
N ASN A 88 0.80 -5.58 -12.89
CA ASN A 88 1.93 -5.59 -13.81
C ASN A 88 2.92 -4.44 -13.52
N THR A 89 2.43 -3.28 -13.08
CA THR A 89 3.31 -2.17 -12.67
C THR A 89 4.13 -2.54 -11.42
N VAL A 90 3.51 -3.16 -10.43
CA VAL A 90 4.23 -3.64 -9.23
C VAL A 90 5.32 -4.65 -9.63
N ARG A 91 4.96 -5.66 -10.42
CA ARG A 91 5.91 -6.68 -10.91
C ARG A 91 7.03 -6.10 -11.76
N TYR A 92 6.74 -5.10 -12.58
CA TYR A 92 7.76 -4.40 -13.36
C TYR A 92 8.82 -3.79 -12.45
N TRP A 93 8.43 -3.09 -11.39
CA TRP A 93 9.36 -2.46 -10.47
C TRP A 93 10.12 -3.49 -9.61
N GLN A 94 9.49 -4.60 -9.22
CA GLN A 94 10.16 -5.73 -8.59
C GLN A 94 11.25 -6.29 -9.51
N GLN A 95 10.95 -6.49 -10.77
CA GLN A 95 11.92 -6.96 -11.76
C GLN A 95 13.05 -5.94 -12.01
N GLN A 96 12.72 -4.65 -12.14
CA GLN A 96 13.74 -3.60 -12.38
C GLN A 96 14.68 -3.41 -11.19
N SER A 97 14.18 -3.54 -9.98
CA SER A 97 14.99 -3.39 -8.75
C SER A 97 15.73 -4.66 -8.35
N GLY A 98 15.30 -5.82 -8.82
CA GLY A 98 15.75 -7.13 -8.33
C GLY A 98 15.19 -7.48 -6.95
N VAL A 99 14.23 -6.69 -6.41
CA VAL A 99 13.64 -6.89 -5.08
C VAL A 99 12.39 -7.75 -5.21
N GLY A 100 12.31 -8.81 -4.42
CA GLY A 100 11.17 -9.73 -4.38
C GLY A 100 9.96 -9.19 -3.62
N ALA A 101 8.89 -9.98 -3.62
CA ALA A 101 7.64 -9.64 -2.93
C ALA A 101 7.82 -9.45 -1.42
N ASN A 102 8.69 -10.26 -0.79
CA ASN A 102 9.01 -10.22 0.64
C ASN A 102 9.62 -8.89 1.12
N ALA A 103 10.28 -8.15 0.23
CA ALA A 103 10.90 -6.84 0.52
C ALA A 103 10.23 -5.68 -0.26
N THR A 104 9.00 -5.88 -0.73
CA THR A 104 8.21 -4.86 -1.43
C THR A 104 7.06 -4.37 -0.54
N ALA A 105 6.91 -3.06 -0.41
CA ALA A 105 5.78 -2.41 0.22
C ALA A 105 5.02 -1.51 -0.76
N LEU A 106 3.67 -1.54 -0.70
CA LEU A 106 2.80 -0.58 -1.35
C LEU A 106 2.36 0.46 -0.32
N ILE A 107 2.43 1.73 -0.70
CA ILE A 107 2.06 2.86 0.16
C ILE A 107 1.06 3.69 -0.63
N GLY A 108 -0.20 3.65 -0.24
CA GLY A 108 -1.28 4.32 -0.95
C GLY A 108 -1.94 5.40 -0.14
N PHE A 109 -2.49 6.40 -0.83
CA PHE A 109 -3.41 7.39 -0.28
C PHE A 109 -4.74 7.37 -1.05
N SER A 110 -5.87 7.34 -0.32
CA SER A 110 -7.21 7.44 -0.92
C SER A 110 -7.42 6.39 -2.03
N GLN A 111 -7.62 6.79 -3.27
CA GLN A 111 -7.76 5.87 -4.41
C GLN A 111 -6.53 4.96 -4.60
N GLY A 112 -5.31 5.47 -4.34
CA GLY A 112 -4.09 4.66 -4.33
C GLY A 112 -4.08 3.60 -3.24
N SER A 113 -4.66 3.88 -2.06
CA SER A 113 -4.89 2.89 -1.00
C SER A 113 -5.87 1.80 -1.44
N ILE A 114 -6.98 2.20 -2.08
CA ILE A 114 -7.97 1.25 -2.62
C ILE A 114 -7.27 0.28 -3.58
N MET A 115 -6.50 0.80 -4.54
CA MET A 115 -5.78 -0.02 -5.51
C MET A 115 -4.76 -0.96 -4.84
N SER A 116 -4.03 -0.47 -3.84
CA SER A 116 -3.06 -1.28 -3.09
C SER A 116 -3.73 -2.42 -2.32
N LEU A 117 -4.82 -2.15 -1.62
CA LEU A 117 -5.61 -3.16 -0.89
C LEU A 117 -6.24 -4.19 -1.84
N GLU A 118 -6.86 -3.73 -2.92
CA GLU A 118 -7.49 -4.59 -3.91
C GLU A 118 -6.46 -5.44 -4.67
N SER A 119 -5.22 -4.93 -4.85
CA SER A 119 -4.16 -5.69 -5.53
C SER A 119 -3.73 -6.94 -4.75
N VAL A 120 -3.60 -6.86 -3.43
CA VAL A 120 -3.25 -8.01 -2.59
C VAL A 120 -4.44 -8.94 -2.36
N LYS A 121 -5.67 -8.44 -2.47
CA LYS A 121 -6.89 -9.26 -2.53
C LYS A 121 -6.96 -10.06 -3.84
N ALA A 122 -6.66 -9.43 -4.98
CA ALA A 122 -6.67 -10.07 -6.30
C ALA A 122 -5.47 -11.00 -6.54
N GLN A 123 -4.31 -10.67 -5.99
CA GLN A 123 -3.06 -11.42 -6.14
C GLN A 123 -2.39 -11.60 -4.77
N PRO A 124 -2.78 -12.62 -4.00
CA PRO A 124 -2.10 -12.96 -2.75
C PRO A 124 -0.61 -13.20 -2.95
N GLY A 125 0.22 -12.70 -2.04
CA GLY A 125 1.67 -12.80 -2.14
C GLY A 125 2.33 -11.83 -3.14
N LEU A 126 1.60 -10.83 -3.66
CA LEU A 126 2.16 -9.82 -4.55
C LEU A 126 3.25 -9.00 -3.85
N VAL A 127 3.02 -8.66 -2.59
CA VAL A 127 3.93 -7.88 -1.73
C VAL A 127 3.81 -8.32 -0.28
N SER A 128 4.79 -7.99 0.55
CA SER A 128 4.77 -8.31 1.99
C SER A 128 4.06 -7.27 2.85
N ARG A 129 3.99 -6.02 2.40
CA ARG A 129 3.44 -4.90 3.17
C ARG A 129 2.51 -4.02 2.34
N VAL A 130 1.43 -3.55 2.98
CA VAL A 130 0.60 -2.46 2.48
C VAL A 130 0.42 -1.43 3.59
N ILE A 131 0.75 -0.17 3.30
CA ILE A 131 0.37 0.99 4.10
C ILE A 131 -0.76 1.70 3.35
N ALA A 132 -1.93 1.73 3.93
CA ALA A 132 -3.12 2.30 3.33
C ALA A 132 -3.62 3.51 4.13
N PHE A 133 -3.28 4.71 3.65
CA PHE A 133 -3.76 5.96 4.21
C PHE A 133 -5.15 6.28 3.68
N ASN A 134 -6.13 6.47 4.57
CA ASN A 134 -7.48 6.94 4.24
C ASN A 134 -8.11 6.16 3.07
N GLY A 135 -8.01 4.83 3.11
CA GLY A 135 -8.47 3.94 2.07
C GLY A 135 -9.56 2.97 2.53
N ARG A 136 -10.00 2.14 1.61
CA ARG A 136 -10.99 1.09 1.86
C ARG A 136 -10.83 -0.06 0.85
N PHE A 137 -11.39 -1.22 1.17
CA PHE A 137 -11.70 -2.21 0.15
C PHE A 137 -12.93 -1.78 -0.66
N ALA A 138 -12.98 -2.12 -1.93
CA ALA A 138 -14.18 -1.93 -2.76
C ALA A 138 -15.31 -2.84 -2.26
N THR A 139 -14.98 -4.12 -2.09
CA THR A 139 -15.79 -5.10 -1.38
C THR A 139 -14.90 -5.80 -0.34
N LEU A 140 -15.46 -6.09 0.82
CA LEU A 140 -14.71 -6.74 1.89
C LEU A 140 -14.13 -8.08 1.43
N PRO A 141 -12.89 -8.41 1.81
CA PRO A 141 -12.26 -9.66 1.41
C PRO A 141 -12.98 -10.86 2.04
N GLN A 142 -13.09 -11.97 1.26
CA GLN A 142 -13.67 -13.22 1.74
C GLN A 142 -12.64 -14.16 2.37
N SER A 143 -11.37 -13.84 2.21
CA SER A 143 -10.24 -14.55 2.83
C SER A 143 -9.12 -13.55 3.08
N ALA A 144 -8.32 -13.81 4.11
CA ALA A 144 -7.13 -13.00 4.36
C ALA A 144 -5.95 -13.48 3.53
N THR A 145 -5.08 -12.54 3.16
CA THR A 145 -3.76 -12.86 2.62
C THR A 145 -2.81 -13.06 3.80
N THR A 146 -2.40 -14.28 4.06
CA THR A 146 -1.50 -14.61 5.18
C THR A 146 -0.05 -14.16 4.94
N GLN A 147 0.30 -13.80 3.71
CA GLN A 147 1.66 -13.39 3.31
C GLN A 147 1.86 -11.88 3.23
N THR A 148 0.80 -11.10 3.48
CA THR A 148 0.86 -9.63 3.43
C THR A 148 0.37 -9.06 4.75
N THR A 149 1.19 -8.24 5.40
CA THR A 149 0.76 -7.45 6.55
C THR A 149 0.17 -6.13 6.06
N ILE A 150 -1.04 -5.82 6.48
CA ILE A 150 -1.77 -4.61 6.07
C ILE A 150 -1.85 -3.64 7.25
N HIS A 151 -1.41 -2.41 7.02
CA HIS A 151 -1.50 -1.31 7.97
C HIS A 151 -2.48 -0.26 7.44
N LEU A 152 -3.66 -0.20 8.06
CA LEU A 152 -4.66 0.83 7.80
C LEU A 152 -4.37 2.02 8.71
N ILE A 153 -4.22 3.21 8.13
CA ILE A 153 -4.00 4.46 8.87
C ILE A 153 -5.06 5.44 8.40
N HIS A 154 -5.96 5.87 9.29
CA HIS A 154 -7.16 6.58 8.87
C HIS A 154 -7.45 7.78 9.75
N GLY A 155 -7.85 8.89 9.13
CA GLY A 155 -8.34 10.05 9.84
C GLY A 155 -9.70 9.79 10.50
N GLY A 156 -9.81 10.11 11.79
CA GLY A 156 -11.05 9.91 12.55
C GLY A 156 -12.23 10.75 12.05
N GLU A 157 -11.93 11.89 11.40
CA GLU A 157 -12.93 12.81 10.83
C GLU A 157 -12.96 12.79 9.29
N ASP A 158 -12.49 11.71 8.67
CA ASP A 158 -12.54 11.55 7.22
C ASP A 158 -13.98 11.48 6.72
N ARG A 159 -14.37 12.48 5.90
CA ARG A 159 -15.72 12.60 5.31
C ARG A 159 -15.75 12.20 3.84
N VAL A 160 -14.61 11.81 3.25
CA VAL A 160 -14.52 11.33 1.87
C VAL A 160 -14.59 9.82 1.82
N ILE A 161 -13.77 9.15 2.65
CA ILE A 161 -13.84 7.71 2.91
C ILE A 161 -14.02 7.57 4.42
N GLU A 162 -15.23 7.26 4.86
CA GLU A 162 -15.55 7.19 6.28
C GLU A 162 -14.71 6.12 7.00
N LEU A 163 -14.30 6.41 8.22
CA LEU A 163 -13.53 5.50 9.09
C LEU A 163 -14.18 4.11 9.21
N SER A 164 -15.49 4.04 9.16
CA SER A 164 -16.27 2.78 9.22
C SER A 164 -15.83 1.74 8.19
N HIS A 165 -15.33 2.19 7.02
CA HIS A 165 -14.78 1.28 6.00
C HIS A 165 -13.46 0.64 6.40
N ALA A 166 -12.58 1.39 7.06
CA ALA A 166 -11.31 0.86 7.58
C ALA A 166 -11.56 -0.11 8.74
N VAL A 167 -12.48 0.23 9.64
CA VAL A 167 -12.90 -0.64 10.75
C VAL A 167 -13.46 -1.97 10.21
N ALA A 168 -14.40 -1.92 9.27
CA ALA A 168 -14.98 -3.12 8.66
C ALA A 168 -13.90 -3.97 7.93
N GLY A 169 -12.95 -3.31 7.28
CA GLY A 169 -11.81 -3.98 6.63
C GLY A 169 -10.93 -4.72 7.65
N GLN A 170 -10.55 -4.06 8.74
CA GLN A 170 -9.78 -4.65 9.83
C GLN A 170 -10.50 -5.84 10.45
N GLU A 171 -11.76 -5.66 10.88
CA GLU A 171 -12.55 -6.71 11.52
C GLU A 171 -12.68 -7.94 10.61
N THR A 172 -12.90 -7.72 9.32
CA THR A 172 -13.01 -8.79 8.34
C THR A 172 -11.69 -9.54 8.19
N LEU A 173 -10.58 -8.83 7.99
CA LEU A 173 -9.26 -9.45 7.86
C LEU A 173 -8.86 -10.22 9.12
N MET A 174 -9.12 -9.67 10.33
CA MET A 174 -8.85 -10.36 11.59
C MET A 174 -9.67 -11.64 11.73
N ARG A 175 -10.95 -11.61 11.40
CA ARG A 175 -11.82 -12.79 11.43
C ARG A 175 -11.34 -13.90 10.48
N GLU A 176 -10.80 -13.51 9.33
CA GLU A 176 -10.23 -14.45 8.34
C GLU A 176 -8.78 -14.86 8.66
N GLY A 177 -8.23 -14.46 9.81
CA GLY A 177 -6.88 -14.82 10.24
C GLY A 177 -5.74 -14.00 9.63
N GLY A 178 -6.07 -12.85 9.01
CA GLY A 178 -5.11 -11.94 8.40
C GLY A 178 -4.26 -11.18 9.41
N ASP A 179 -3.17 -10.61 8.91
CA ASP A 179 -2.26 -9.75 9.65
C ASP A 179 -2.56 -8.29 9.31
N VAL A 180 -3.26 -7.61 10.21
CA VAL A 180 -3.76 -6.25 9.96
C VAL A 180 -3.71 -5.40 11.22
N THR A 181 -3.32 -4.14 11.08
CA THR A 181 -3.43 -3.09 12.11
C THR A 181 -4.33 -1.96 11.63
N LEU A 182 -4.93 -1.23 12.56
CA LEU A 182 -5.66 0.01 12.29
C LEU A 182 -5.21 1.07 13.28
N ASP A 183 -4.66 2.16 12.76
CA ASP A 183 -4.33 3.36 13.51
C ASP A 183 -5.28 4.48 13.13
N ILE A 184 -5.93 5.06 14.12
CA ILE A 184 -6.87 6.17 13.93
C ILE A 184 -6.18 7.44 14.37
N VAL A 185 -6.14 8.43 13.48
CA VAL A 185 -5.60 9.76 13.79
C VAL A 185 -6.78 10.66 14.11
N ASP A 186 -6.96 10.93 15.40
CA ASP A 186 -8.01 11.84 15.87
C ASP A 186 -7.86 13.23 15.22
N ASP A 187 -8.97 13.93 15.04
CA ASP A 187 -9.03 15.28 14.46
C ASP A 187 -8.46 15.41 13.03
N LEU A 188 -8.15 14.31 12.36
CA LEU A 188 -7.67 14.29 10.99
C LEU A 188 -8.82 13.94 10.03
N GLY A 189 -8.97 14.76 8.99
CA GLY A 189 -9.88 14.48 7.87
C GLY A 189 -9.24 13.58 6.81
N HIS A 190 -9.61 13.82 5.54
CA HIS A 190 -9.07 13.07 4.39
C HIS A 190 -7.69 13.61 3.98
N ALA A 191 -6.66 13.31 4.77
CA ALA A 191 -5.30 13.82 4.58
C ALA A 191 -4.26 12.88 5.23
N ILE A 192 -2.99 13.12 4.91
CA ILE A 192 -1.82 12.56 5.60
C ILE A 192 -1.17 13.70 6.38
N ASP A 193 -0.91 13.50 7.67
CA ASP A 193 -0.16 14.42 8.53
C ASP A 193 1.06 13.71 9.14
N ASP A 194 1.84 14.45 9.95
CA ASP A 194 3.04 13.93 10.59
C ASP A 194 2.75 12.71 11.50
N ARG A 195 1.57 12.66 12.14
CA ARG A 195 1.17 11.54 13.00
C ARG A 195 0.91 10.29 12.19
N SER A 196 0.18 10.42 11.07
CA SER A 196 -0.04 9.31 10.13
C SER A 196 1.28 8.78 9.60
N MET A 197 2.24 9.67 9.26
CA MET A 197 3.56 9.28 8.78
C MET A 197 4.37 8.55 9.86
N GLN A 198 4.28 8.96 11.15
CA GLN A 198 4.94 8.25 12.23
C GLN A 198 4.40 6.83 12.40
N PHE A 199 3.08 6.61 12.29
CA PHE A 199 2.51 5.26 12.29
C PHE A 199 3.08 4.41 11.14
N ALA A 200 3.09 4.95 9.93
CA ALA A 200 3.62 4.23 8.76
C ALA A 200 5.10 3.84 8.92
N LEU A 201 5.94 4.78 9.37
CA LEU A 201 7.37 4.53 9.63
C LEU A 201 7.58 3.49 10.73
N ASN A 202 6.81 3.59 11.83
CA ASN A 202 6.89 2.65 12.94
C ASN A 202 6.50 1.23 12.50
N HIS A 203 5.43 1.10 11.71
CA HIS A 203 5.00 -0.19 11.21
C HIS A 203 6.04 -0.82 10.29
N LEU A 204 6.59 -0.08 9.34
CA LEU A 204 7.62 -0.62 8.44
C LEU A 204 8.90 -1.00 9.17
N ARG A 205 9.25 -0.31 10.27
CA ARG A 205 10.47 -0.58 11.04
C ARG A 205 10.34 -1.66 12.09
N TYR A 206 9.20 -1.73 12.77
CA TYR A 206 9.11 -2.46 14.04
C TYR A 206 8.04 -3.53 14.09
N THR A 207 7.09 -3.56 13.15
CA THR A 207 6.08 -4.62 13.11
C THR A 207 6.65 -5.87 12.44
N VAL A 208 6.81 -6.93 13.20
CA VAL A 208 7.16 -8.25 12.65
C VAL A 208 5.91 -8.91 12.10
N PRO A 209 5.89 -9.35 10.83
CA PRO A 209 4.75 -10.05 10.24
C PRO A 209 4.36 -11.29 11.03
N LYS A 210 3.05 -11.52 11.17
CA LYS A 210 2.49 -12.64 11.92
C LYS A 210 2.99 -14.00 11.40
N HIS A 211 3.16 -14.16 10.10
CA HIS A 211 3.61 -15.44 9.53
C HIS A 211 4.97 -15.90 10.05
N TYR A 212 5.89 -15.00 10.42
CA TYR A 212 7.16 -15.38 11.05
C TYR A 212 6.97 -16.01 12.42
N PHE A 213 6.00 -15.53 13.21
CA PHE A 213 5.65 -16.16 14.48
C PHE A 213 5.01 -17.52 14.27
N ASP A 214 4.12 -17.64 13.29
CA ASP A 214 3.44 -18.90 12.97
C ASP A 214 4.45 -19.96 12.45
N GLU A 215 5.42 -19.56 11.64
CA GLU A 215 6.52 -20.42 11.19
C GLU A 215 7.43 -20.86 12.34
N ALA A 216 7.81 -19.92 13.23
CA ALA A 216 8.63 -20.24 14.40
C ALA A 216 7.92 -21.22 15.35
N LEU A 217 6.61 -21.05 15.55
CA LEU A 217 5.81 -21.96 16.39
C LEU A 217 5.61 -23.32 15.77
N SER A 218 5.61 -23.43 14.44
CA SER A 218 5.52 -24.71 13.71
C SER A 218 6.84 -25.45 13.58
N GLY A 219 7.93 -24.92 14.14
CA GLY A 219 9.27 -25.50 14.08
C GLY A 219 10.03 -25.21 12.79
N GLY A 220 9.51 -24.34 11.94
CA GLY A 220 10.22 -23.76 10.81
C GLY A 220 11.35 -22.86 11.30
N LYS A 221 12.53 -22.94 10.69
CA LYS A 221 13.54 -21.89 10.89
C LYS A 221 13.22 -20.79 9.89
N PRO A 222 13.10 -19.52 10.36
CA PRO A 222 13.06 -18.38 9.43
C PRO A 222 14.30 -18.45 8.53
N ASN A 223 14.15 -18.22 7.25
CA ASN A 223 15.31 -18.01 6.39
C ASN A 223 16.00 -16.73 6.90
N ASP A 224 17.34 -16.77 7.01
CA ASP A 224 18.12 -15.61 7.43
C ASP A 224 17.91 -14.38 6.51
N ASP A 225 17.43 -14.62 5.29
CA ASP A 225 17.09 -13.57 4.30
C ASP A 225 15.70 -12.94 4.55
N ASP A 226 14.81 -13.57 5.32
CA ASP A 226 13.42 -13.12 5.51
C ASP A 226 13.24 -12.12 6.67
N ILE A 227 14.16 -12.09 7.64
CA ILE A 227 14.00 -11.32 8.88
C ILE A 227 14.49 -9.87 8.77
N VAL A 228 15.29 -9.55 7.77
CA VAL A 228 16.18 -8.37 7.78
C VAL A 228 15.63 -7.19 6.97
N GLU A 229 14.55 -7.31 6.21
CA GLU A 229 14.36 -6.41 5.08
C GLU A 229 13.49 -5.18 5.34
N PHE A 230 12.80 -5.11 6.48
CA PHE A 230 12.15 -3.90 6.97
C PHE A 230 12.54 -3.54 8.43
N MET A 231 13.67 -4.04 8.91
CA MET A 231 14.27 -3.56 10.16
C MET A 231 15.42 -2.61 9.91
#